data_63ece93ff232ec46b90f211e4d21c5ae
#
_entry.id   63ece93ff232ec46b90f211e4d21c5ae
#
_cell.length_a   1.000
_cell.length_b   1.000
_cell.length_c   1.000
_cell.angle_alpha   90.00
_cell.angle_beta   90.00
_cell.angle_gamma   90.00
#
_symmetry.space_group_name_H-M   'P 1'
#
loop_
_entity.id
_entity.type
_entity.pdbx_description
1 polymer ?
#
loop_
_entity_poly.entity_id
_entity_poly.type
_entity_poly.pdbx_seq_one_letter_code
_entity_poly.pdbx_strand_id
1 'polypeptide(L)'
;MNGQNLLDLSVLYVEDETAPREMIARFLERRVKKHVTATNGEEGLARFREDRPDLVLTDIRMPVMDGLKMARVMRDEYKGIPIIVTTAHTDTSYMAEAIDIGVDQYVIKPIDSGKLSAALEKCAETIEYRRAHKRYLTEREQLIAALQKALAEIKTLHGILPICSVCKKIRDDAGSWSQMEAYISNHYDAEFSHGYCPECAQKAVEEFNQFKKRNSGTQ
;
A
#
# COMPACT_ATOMS: atom_id res chain seq x y z
N MET A 1 -0.61 0.06 38.94
CA MET A 1 0.35 0.65 37.97
C MET A 1 -0.38 0.67 36.61
N ASN A 2 -0.97 1.84 36.29
CA ASN A 2 -1.69 1.99 35.04
C ASN A 2 -0.65 2.00 33.89
N GLY A 3 -0.61 0.95 33.09
CA GLY A 3 0.13 0.93 31.85
C GLY A 3 -0.52 1.95 30.88
N GLN A 4 -0.08 3.19 30.95
CA GLN A 4 -0.44 4.19 29.95
C GLN A 4 0.16 3.71 28.64
N ASN A 5 -0.72 3.37 27.70
CA ASN A 5 -0.30 2.94 26.36
C ASN A 5 0.39 4.14 25.70
N LEU A 6 1.71 4.04 25.48
CA LEU A 6 2.48 5.09 24.82
C LEU A 6 1.98 5.22 23.38
N LEU A 7 1.79 6.46 22.94
CA LEU A 7 1.49 6.73 21.53
C LEU A 7 2.66 6.25 20.66
N ASP A 8 2.35 5.53 19.59
CA ASP A 8 3.34 5.02 18.64
C ASP A 8 3.82 6.12 17.69
N LEU A 9 4.48 7.11 18.30
CA LEU A 9 4.95 8.32 17.65
C LEU A 9 6.40 8.61 18.04
N SER A 10 7.14 9.20 17.09
CA SER A 10 8.37 9.92 17.32
C SER A 10 8.10 11.43 17.21
N VAL A 11 8.51 12.19 18.22
CA VAL A 11 8.24 13.63 18.32
C VAL A 11 9.54 14.41 18.35
N LEU A 12 9.66 15.42 17.50
CA LEU A 12 10.70 16.45 17.62
C LEU A 12 10.11 17.63 18.41
N TYR A 13 10.74 17.98 19.51
CA TYR A 13 10.38 19.16 20.31
C TYR A 13 11.46 20.23 20.24
N VAL A 14 11.09 21.43 19.82
CA VAL A 14 12.00 22.56 19.64
C VAL A 14 11.61 23.70 20.57
N GLU A 15 12.52 24.06 21.47
CA GLU A 15 12.33 25.10 22.50
C GLU A 15 13.71 25.62 22.92
N ASP A 16 13.93 26.92 22.89
CA ASP A 16 15.21 27.52 23.24
C ASP A 16 15.46 27.59 24.77
N GLU A 17 14.40 27.80 25.56
CA GLU A 17 14.52 27.87 27.00
C GLU A 17 14.72 26.47 27.65
N THR A 18 15.78 26.31 28.44
CA THR A 18 16.14 25.01 29.00
C THR A 18 15.07 24.43 29.93
N ALA A 19 14.50 25.26 30.83
CA ALA A 19 13.53 24.77 31.81
C ALA A 19 12.22 24.28 31.19
N PRO A 20 11.53 24.99 30.25
CA PRO A 20 10.40 24.47 29.52
C PRO A 20 10.77 23.23 28.68
N ARG A 21 11.93 23.24 28.02
CA ARG A 21 12.38 22.12 27.19
C ARG A 21 12.51 20.82 27.98
N GLU A 22 13.17 20.87 29.14
CA GLU A 22 13.29 19.70 30.00
C GLU A 22 11.95 19.24 30.61
N MET A 23 11.09 20.18 31.00
CA MET A 23 9.79 19.86 31.55
C MET A 23 8.92 19.11 30.55
N ILE A 24 8.86 19.59 29.30
CA ILE A 24 8.07 18.97 28.25
C ILE A 24 8.74 17.67 27.75
N ALA A 25 10.07 17.60 27.69
CA ALA A 25 10.77 16.36 27.38
C ALA A 25 10.38 15.22 28.33
N ARG A 26 10.38 15.47 29.64
CA ARG A 26 9.93 14.50 30.68
C ARG A 26 8.45 14.14 30.55
N PHE A 27 7.61 15.05 30.07
CA PHE A 27 6.22 14.76 29.78
C PHE A 27 6.11 13.84 28.56
N LEU A 28 6.86 14.11 27.47
CA LEU A 28 6.88 13.31 26.25
C LEU A 28 7.40 11.89 26.49
N GLU A 29 8.43 11.70 27.33
CA GLU A 29 8.95 10.38 27.72
C GLU A 29 7.87 9.41 28.22
N ARG A 30 6.82 9.96 28.82
CA ARG A 30 5.70 9.17 29.39
C ARG A 30 4.52 9.01 28.43
N ARG A 31 4.57 9.63 27.26
CA ARG A 31 3.43 9.71 26.33
C ARG A 31 3.72 9.15 24.96
N VAL A 32 4.97 9.22 24.48
CA VAL A 32 5.35 8.82 23.13
C VAL A 32 6.51 7.83 23.16
N LYS A 33 6.67 7.04 22.13
CA LYS A 33 7.74 6.04 22.04
C LYS A 33 9.14 6.63 21.92
N LYS A 34 9.27 7.73 21.19
CA LYS A 34 10.56 8.41 20.98
C LYS A 34 10.34 9.91 20.98
N HIS A 35 11.24 10.65 21.57
CA HIS A 35 11.31 12.10 21.36
C HIS A 35 12.77 12.54 21.18
N VAL A 36 12.94 13.63 20.47
CA VAL A 36 14.21 14.32 20.25
C VAL A 36 13.97 15.80 20.53
N THR A 37 14.95 16.49 21.08
CA THR A 37 14.84 17.93 21.37
C THR A 37 15.84 18.73 20.55
N ALA A 38 15.51 20.00 20.29
CA ALA A 38 16.38 20.99 19.66
C ALA A 38 16.19 22.35 20.35
N THR A 39 17.17 23.24 20.21
CA THR A 39 17.23 24.53 20.92
C THR A 39 16.84 25.73 20.04
N ASN A 40 16.67 25.54 18.76
CA ASN A 40 16.27 26.55 17.79
C ASN A 40 15.80 25.88 16.48
N GLY A 41 15.25 26.68 15.57
CA GLY A 41 14.69 26.15 14.31
C GLY A 41 15.73 25.54 13.37
N GLU A 42 16.98 26.01 13.32
CA GLU A 42 18.03 25.41 12.49
C GLU A 42 18.41 24.01 12.97
N GLU A 43 18.67 23.88 14.29
CA GLU A 43 18.89 22.56 14.90
C GLU A 43 17.66 21.66 14.72
N GLY A 44 16.46 22.23 14.87
CA GLY A 44 15.20 21.55 14.63
C GLY A 44 15.12 20.96 13.20
N LEU A 45 15.47 21.72 12.17
CA LEU A 45 15.54 21.24 10.79
C LEU A 45 16.58 20.14 10.60
N ALA A 46 17.77 20.29 11.21
CA ALA A 46 18.82 19.28 11.13
C ALA A 46 18.35 17.95 11.74
N ARG A 47 17.81 17.98 12.97
CA ARG A 47 17.23 16.83 13.65
C ARG A 47 16.05 16.22 12.88
N PHE A 48 15.20 17.06 12.32
CA PHE A 48 14.07 16.61 11.50
C PHE A 48 14.53 15.78 10.29
N ARG A 49 15.58 16.21 9.61
CA ARG A 49 16.14 15.48 8.44
C ARG A 49 16.82 14.17 8.85
N GLU A 50 17.48 14.15 10.00
CA GLU A 50 18.18 12.98 10.54
C GLU A 50 17.21 11.94 11.10
N ASP A 51 16.36 12.34 12.05
CA ASP A 51 15.51 11.43 12.84
C ASP A 51 14.17 11.08 12.18
N ARG A 52 13.71 11.88 11.22
CA ARG A 52 12.43 11.72 10.54
C ARG A 52 11.25 11.52 11.51
N PRO A 53 11.00 12.46 12.40
CA PRO A 53 9.93 12.35 13.39
C PRO A 53 8.56 12.32 12.71
N ASP A 54 7.57 11.74 13.39
CA ASP A 54 6.19 11.69 12.96
C ASP A 54 5.42 12.98 13.22
N LEU A 55 5.89 13.77 14.19
CA LEU A 55 5.25 15.00 14.66
C LEU A 55 6.31 15.99 15.13
N VAL A 56 6.06 17.28 14.90
CA VAL A 56 6.87 18.38 15.41
C VAL A 56 6.07 19.20 16.40
N LEU A 57 6.65 19.44 17.59
CA LEU A 57 6.19 20.39 18.58
C LEU A 57 7.22 21.51 18.66
N THR A 58 6.84 22.77 18.49
CA THR A 58 7.81 23.88 18.48
C THR A 58 7.28 25.12 19.17
N ASP A 59 8.15 25.84 19.86
CA ASP A 59 7.86 27.22 20.20
C ASP A 59 7.91 28.11 18.94
N ILE A 60 7.18 29.21 18.96
CA ILE A 60 7.23 30.22 17.89
C ILE A 60 8.51 31.04 18.01
N ARG A 61 8.76 31.61 19.19
CA ARG A 61 9.83 32.61 19.35
C ARG A 61 11.11 31.97 19.86
N MET A 62 12.03 31.79 18.96
CA MET A 62 13.36 31.24 19.28
C MET A 62 14.44 32.04 18.53
N PRO A 63 15.66 32.12 19.09
CA PRO A 63 16.79 32.72 18.42
C PRO A 63 17.21 31.96 17.15
N VAL A 64 18.00 32.57 16.29
CA VAL A 64 18.56 32.02 15.06
C VAL A 64 17.47 31.80 13.99
N MET A 65 16.56 30.87 14.21
CA MET A 65 15.40 30.59 13.39
C MET A 65 14.17 30.37 14.27
N ASP A 66 13.11 31.13 14.04
CA ASP A 66 11.85 30.96 14.71
C ASP A 66 11.07 29.72 14.23
N GLY A 67 10.13 29.25 15.10
CA GLY A 67 9.38 28.02 14.83
C GLY A 67 8.48 28.09 13.59
N LEU A 68 7.95 29.26 13.23
CA LEU A 68 7.08 29.40 12.05
C LEU A 68 7.92 29.36 10.76
N LYS A 69 9.09 29.97 10.72
CA LYS A 69 10.02 29.82 9.59
C LYS A 69 10.47 28.39 9.41
N MET A 70 10.81 27.71 10.52
CA MET A 70 11.12 26.29 10.51
C MET A 70 9.96 25.46 9.95
N ALA A 71 8.73 25.70 10.45
CA ALA A 71 7.53 25.01 10.02
C ALA A 71 7.25 25.22 8.50
N ARG A 72 7.47 26.43 7.99
CA ARG A 72 7.33 26.74 6.55
C ARG A 72 8.29 25.90 5.72
N VAL A 73 9.57 25.87 6.07
CA VAL A 73 10.57 25.04 5.37
C VAL A 73 10.18 23.55 5.44
N MET A 74 9.72 23.07 6.59
CA MET A 74 9.25 21.69 6.72
C MET A 74 8.05 21.37 5.83
N ARG A 75 7.09 22.31 5.67
CA ARG A 75 5.93 22.13 4.78
C ARG A 75 6.32 22.08 3.32
N ASP A 76 7.31 22.87 2.91
CA ASP A 76 7.81 22.89 1.54
C ASP A 76 8.55 21.59 1.20
N GLU A 77 9.40 21.10 2.11
CA GLU A 77 10.19 19.89 1.90
C GLU A 77 9.37 18.59 2.15
N TYR A 78 8.44 18.60 3.12
CA TYR A 78 7.74 17.40 3.60
C TYR A 78 6.25 17.66 3.82
N LYS A 79 5.46 17.41 2.79
CA LYS A 79 4.00 17.56 2.86
C LYS A 79 3.39 16.57 3.85
N GLY A 80 2.65 17.11 4.84
CA GLY A 80 1.77 16.29 5.66
C GLY A 80 2.30 15.86 7.03
N ILE A 81 3.46 16.33 7.49
CA ILE A 81 3.88 16.16 8.89
C ILE A 81 3.02 17.05 9.79
N PRO A 82 2.37 16.52 10.84
CA PRO A 82 1.69 17.33 11.82
C PRO A 82 2.65 18.23 12.59
N ILE A 83 2.26 19.49 12.76
CA ILE A 83 3.01 20.49 13.48
C ILE A 83 2.12 21.07 14.56
N ILE A 84 2.57 20.99 15.81
CA ILE A 84 1.97 21.65 16.98
C ILE A 84 2.85 22.83 17.34
N VAL A 85 2.26 24.00 17.47
CA VAL A 85 2.96 25.22 17.83
C VAL A 85 2.59 25.63 19.26
N THR A 86 3.58 26.00 20.08
CA THR A 86 3.35 26.63 21.39
C THR A 86 3.49 28.15 21.27
N THR A 87 2.56 28.90 21.86
CA THR A 87 2.50 30.36 21.72
C THR A 87 2.08 31.07 23.00
N ALA A 88 2.57 32.26 23.21
CA ALA A 88 2.05 33.13 24.27
C ALA A 88 0.71 33.74 23.87
N HIS A 89 -0.15 34.00 24.82
CA HIS A 89 -1.54 34.46 24.63
C HIS A 89 -1.69 35.80 23.85
N THR A 90 -0.62 36.58 23.69
CA THR A 90 -0.62 37.93 23.12
C THR A 90 -0.25 38.01 21.63
N ASP A 91 0.04 36.89 20.99
CA ASP A 91 0.63 36.87 19.65
C ASP A 91 -0.39 36.60 18.52
N THR A 92 -1.41 37.43 18.41
CA THR A 92 -2.45 37.27 17.37
C THR A 92 -1.92 37.35 15.94
N SER A 93 -0.82 38.09 15.70
CA SER A 93 -0.17 38.16 14.38
C SER A 93 0.44 36.82 13.95
N TYR A 94 1.01 36.06 14.89
CA TYR A 94 1.59 34.76 14.61
C TYR A 94 0.53 33.66 14.41
N MET A 95 -0.68 33.85 14.95
CA MET A 95 -1.79 32.92 14.68
C MET A 95 -2.23 32.96 13.20
N ALA A 96 -2.29 34.12 12.59
CA ALA A 96 -2.61 34.24 11.16
C ALA A 96 -1.54 33.56 10.31
N GLU A 97 -0.28 33.80 10.62
CA GLU A 97 0.83 33.16 9.91
C GLU A 97 0.87 31.62 10.11
N ALA A 98 0.59 31.14 11.31
CA ALA A 98 0.50 29.71 11.61
C ALA A 98 -0.63 29.02 10.81
N ILE A 99 -1.76 29.69 10.65
CA ILE A 99 -2.88 29.21 9.80
C ILE A 99 -2.45 29.14 8.34
N ASP A 100 -1.77 30.16 7.80
CA ASP A 100 -1.29 30.20 6.42
C ASP A 100 -0.26 29.10 6.13
N ILE A 101 0.59 28.77 7.11
CA ILE A 101 1.55 27.65 7.02
C ILE A 101 0.83 26.29 7.09
N GLY A 102 -0.38 26.26 7.62
CA GLY A 102 -1.13 25.02 7.84
C GLY A 102 -0.66 24.24 9.07
N VAL A 103 -0.41 24.94 10.19
CA VAL A 103 -0.15 24.31 11.48
C VAL A 103 -1.38 23.50 11.94
N ASP A 104 -1.17 22.28 12.41
CA ASP A 104 -2.29 21.37 12.71
C ASP A 104 -2.92 21.66 14.07
N GLN A 105 -2.11 22.01 15.07
CA GLN A 105 -2.58 22.34 16.44
C GLN A 105 -1.73 23.46 17.03
N TYR A 106 -2.30 24.17 18.00
CA TYR A 106 -1.58 25.15 18.81
C TYR A 106 -1.92 24.98 20.29
N VAL A 107 -0.94 25.21 21.15
CA VAL A 107 -1.05 25.12 22.60
C VAL A 107 -0.59 26.44 23.20
N ILE A 108 -1.45 27.08 23.98
CA ILE A 108 -1.14 28.39 24.57
C ILE A 108 -0.29 28.17 25.84
N LYS A 109 0.79 28.95 25.96
CA LYS A 109 1.60 29.02 27.20
C LYS A 109 0.85 29.81 28.29
N PRO A 110 0.90 29.40 29.59
CA PRO A 110 1.63 28.25 30.11
C PRO A 110 1.03 26.93 29.63
N ILE A 111 1.91 25.98 29.25
CA ILE A 111 1.51 24.72 28.67
C ILE A 111 0.81 23.86 29.73
N ASP A 112 -0.49 23.66 29.52
CA ASP A 112 -1.29 22.71 30.28
C ASP A 112 -1.10 21.29 29.75
N SER A 113 -0.81 20.34 30.63
CA SER A 113 -0.53 18.96 30.30
C SER A 113 -1.72 18.25 29.63
N GLY A 114 -2.96 18.60 30.01
CA GLY A 114 -4.17 18.06 29.41
C GLY A 114 -4.38 18.56 27.99
N LYS A 115 -4.16 19.87 27.75
CA LYS A 115 -4.24 20.46 26.41
C LYS A 115 -3.17 19.92 25.48
N LEU A 116 -1.93 19.76 25.98
CA LEU A 116 -0.86 19.16 25.19
C LEU A 116 -1.16 17.68 24.86
N SER A 117 -1.66 16.90 25.83
CA SER A 117 -2.12 15.53 25.57
C SER A 117 -3.16 15.47 24.48
N ALA A 118 -4.21 16.30 24.57
CA ALA A 118 -5.27 16.33 23.58
C ALA A 118 -4.76 16.70 22.16
N ALA A 119 -3.82 17.65 22.07
CA ALA A 119 -3.19 18.02 20.81
C ALA A 119 -2.36 16.86 20.23
N LEU A 120 -1.57 16.17 21.06
CA LEU A 120 -0.79 15.00 20.65
C LEU A 120 -1.71 13.85 20.18
N GLU A 121 -2.76 13.54 20.92
CA GLU A 121 -3.72 12.48 20.58
C GLU A 121 -4.41 12.76 19.23
N LYS A 122 -4.85 13.99 19.00
CA LYS A 122 -5.47 14.39 17.73
C LYS A 122 -4.50 14.27 16.53
N CYS A 123 -3.23 14.64 16.73
CA CYS A 123 -2.21 14.43 15.70
C CYS A 123 -1.91 12.95 15.51
N ALA A 124 -1.88 12.14 16.57
CA ALA A 124 -1.68 10.71 16.53
C ALA A 124 -2.75 10.02 15.69
N GLU A 125 -4.03 10.32 15.91
CA GLU A 125 -5.15 9.78 15.12
C GLU A 125 -4.97 10.08 13.62
N THR A 126 -4.57 11.31 13.29
CA THR A 126 -4.31 11.70 11.90
C THR A 126 -3.16 10.90 11.29
N ILE A 127 -2.08 10.70 12.04
CA ILE A 127 -0.91 9.92 11.60
C ILE A 127 -1.29 8.45 11.41
N GLU A 128 -2.00 7.86 12.35
CA GLU A 128 -2.46 6.47 12.27
C GLU A 128 -3.40 6.25 11.07
N TYR A 129 -4.33 7.16 10.86
CA TYR A 129 -5.21 7.12 9.68
C TYR A 129 -4.40 7.15 8.37
N ARG A 130 -3.42 8.06 8.25
CA ARG A 130 -2.55 8.14 7.06
C ARG A 130 -1.70 6.89 6.87
N ARG A 131 -1.16 6.32 7.95
CA ARG A 131 -0.40 5.07 7.92
C ARG A 131 -1.27 3.89 7.48
N ALA A 132 -2.49 3.79 8.01
CA ALA A 132 -3.45 2.76 7.64
C ALA A 132 -3.88 2.90 6.17
N HIS A 133 -4.18 4.12 5.73
CA HIS A 133 -4.55 4.39 4.35
C HIS A 133 -3.44 4.03 3.36
N LYS A 134 -2.19 4.40 3.67
CA LYS A 134 -1.02 4.03 2.85
C LYS A 134 -0.85 2.51 2.74
N ARG A 135 -0.97 1.79 3.86
CA ARG A 135 -0.92 0.31 3.87
C ARG A 135 -2.01 -0.29 3.00
N TYR A 136 -3.25 0.20 3.14
CA TYR A 136 -4.39 -0.24 2.34
C TYR A 136 -4.15 -0.06 0.82
N LEU A 137 -3.62 1.11 0.41
CA LEU A 137 -3.32 1.36 -0.99
C LEU A 137 -2.25 0.40 -1.53
N THR A 138 -1.18 0.15 -0.77
CA THR A 138 -0.11 -0.78 -1.15
C THR A 138 -0.63 -2.21 -1.28
N GLU A 139 -1.44 -2.68 -0.33
CA GLU A 139 -2.05 -4.01 -0.36
C GLU A 139 -3.00 -4.16 -1.56
N ARG A 140 -3.81 -3.14 -1.82
CA ARG A 140 -4.70 -3.10 -2.99
C ARG A 140 -3.92 -3.21 -4.31
N GLU A 141 -2.81 -2.48 -4.45
CA GLU A 141 -1.96 -2.55 -5.64
C GLU A 141 -1.36 -3.95 -5.83
N GLN A 142 -0.90 -4.58 -4.74
CA GLN A 142 -0.37 -5.94 -4.78
C GLN A 142 -1.44 -6.96 -5.19
N LEU A 143 -2.66 -6.84 -4.66
CA LEU A 143 -3.78 -7.71 -5.02
C LEU A 143 -4.19 -7.54 -6.50
N ILE A 144 -4.23 -6.31 -7.01
CA ILE A 144 -4.52 -6.04 -8.42
C ILE A 144 -3.45 -6.68 -9.31
N ALA A 145 -2.17 -6.52 -8.99
CA ALA A 145 -1.08 -7.11 -9.75
C ALA A 145 -1.15 -8.65 -9.74
N ALA A 146 -1.44 -9.26 -8.59
CA ALA A 146 -1.61 -10.70 -8.45
C ALA A 146 -2.81 -11.23 -9.28
N LEU A 147 -3.94 -10.50 -9.25
CA LEU A 147 -5.11 -10.85 -10.02
C LEU A 147 -4.86 -10.76 -11.53
N GLN A 148 -4.20 -9.69 -11.99
CA GLN A 148 -3.82 -9.52 -13.40
C GLN A 148 -2.90 -10.65 -13.87
N LYS A 149 -1.94 -11.05 -13.04
CA LYS A 149 -1.05 -12.17 -13.32
C LYS A 149 -1.85 -13.49 -13.44
N ALA A 150 -2.73 -13.78 -12.48
CA ALA A 150 -3.56 -14.97 -12.51
C ALA A 150 -4.49 -15.01 -13.74
N LEU A 151 -5.09 -13.87 -14.10
CA LEU A 151 -5.91 -13.76 -15.33
C LEU A 151 -5.09 -13.99 -16.59
N ALA A 152 -3.85 -13.54 -16.66
CA ALA A 152 -2.97 -13.79 -17.81
C ALA A 152 -2.53 -15.25 -17.92
N GLU A 153 -2.51 -16.00 -16.80
CA GLU A 153 -2.21 -17.44 -16.77
C GLU A 153 -3.40 -18.31 -17.23
N ILE A 154 -4.62 -17.77 -17.22
CA ILE A 154 -5.80 -18.48 -17.71
C ILE A 154 -5.70 -18.58 -19.23
N LYS A 155 -5.34 -19.75 -19.73
CA LYS A 155 -5.33 -20.08 -21.16
C LYS A 155 -6.77 -20.28 -21.62
N THR A 156 -7.35 -19.29 -22.26
CA THR A 156 -8.68 -19.37 -22.87
C THR A 156 -8.54 -19.52 -24.38
N LEU A 157 -9.41 -20.34 -24.99
CA LEU A 157 -9.53 -20.43 -26.46
C LEU A 157 -10.05 -19.09 -26.99
N HIS A 158 -9.16 -18.27 -27.54
CA HIS A 158 -9.51 -17.02 -28.19
C HIS A 158 -9.11 -17.07 -29.65
N GLY A 159 -10.04 -16.71 -30.51
CA GLY A 159 -9.82 -16.55 -31.94
C GLY A 159 -10.28 -17.73 -32.84
N ILE A 160 -10.05 -17.59 -34.13
CA ILE A 160 -10.37 -18.61 -35.16
C ILE A 160 -9.15 -19.51 -35.30
N LEU A 161 -9.31 -20.80 -34.99
CA LEU A 161 -8.28 -21.80 -35.23
C LEU A 161 -8.32 -22.27 -36.70
N PRO A 162 -7.25 -22.12 -37.47
CA PRO A 162 -7.19 -22.62 -38.85
C PRO A 162 -7.14 -24.14 -38.84
N ILE A 163 -8.21 -24.79 -39.32
CA ILE A 163 -8.34 -26.25 -39.38
C ILE A 163 -8.29 -26.72 -40.83
N CYS A 164 -7.48 -27.74 -41.10
CA CYS A 164 -7.46 -28.38 -42.40
C CYS A 164 -8.81 -29.03 -42.73
N SER A 165 -9.42 -28.67 -43.85
CA SER A 165 -10.73 -29.20 -44.25
C SER A 165 -10.74 -30.72 -44.50
N VAL A 166 -9.58 -31.31 -44.83
CA VAL A 166 -9.43 -32.75 -45.13
C VAL A 166 -9.06 -33.54 -43.88
N CYS A 167 -7.88 -33.26 -43.26
CA CYS A 167 -7.36 -34.10 -42.17
C CYS A 167 -7.62 -33.54 -40.77
N LYS A 168 -8.33 -32.40 -40.64
CA LYS A 168 -8.74 -31.76 -39.40
C LYS A 168 -7.58 -31.36 -38.47
N LYS A 169 -6.34 -31.34 -38.94
CA LYS A 169 -5.21 -30.77 -38.19
C LYS A 169 -5.38 -29.28 -38.02
N ILE A 170 -4.90 -28.76 -36.90
CA ILE A 170 -4.88 -27.34 -36.56
C ILE A 170 -3.49 -26.79 -36.89
N ARG A 171 -3.46 -25.58 -37.47
CA ARG A 171 -2.23 -24.84 -37.72
C ARG A 171 -1.96 -23.87 -36.57
N ASP A 172 -0.78 -23.94 -35.98
CA ASP A 172 -0.31 -23.00 -35.01
C ASP A 172 0.21 -21.68 -35.63
N ASP A 173 0.56 -20.71 -34.78
CA ASP A 173 1.09 -19.41 -35.20
C ASP A 173 2.46 -19.50 -35.87
N ALA A 174 3.21 -20.59 -35.63
CA ALA A 174 4.49 -20.88 -36.28
C ALA A 174 4.30 -21.55 -37.68
N GLY A 175 3.06 -21.84 -38.05
CA GLY A 175 2.71 -22.49 -39.34
C GLY A 175 2.75 -24.02 -39.33
N SER A 176 3.01 -24.65 -38.19
CA SER A 176 3.06 -26.11 -38.03
C SER A 176 1.66 -26.71 -37.88
N TRP A 177 1.44 -27.92 -38.42
CA TRP A 177 0.17 -28.61 -38.38
C TRP A 177 0.20 -29.78 -37.39
N SER A 178 -0.64 -29.76 -36.37
CA SER A 178 -0.77 -30.80 -35.34
C SER A 178 -2.18 -31.38 -35.29
N GLN A 179 -2.32 -32.60 -34.73
CA GLN A 179 -3.64 -33.16 -34.45
C GLN A 179 -4.37 -32.27 -33.45
N MET A 180 -5.71 -32.21 -33.56
CA MET A 180 -6.55 -31.34 -32.73
C MET A 180 -6.35 -31.61 -31.25
N GLU A 181 -6.33 -32.87 -30.87
CA GLU A 181 -6.13 -33.29 -29.48
C GLU A 181 -4.75 -32.85 -28.96
N ALA A 182 -3.70 -33.09 -29.74
CA ALA A 182 -2.35 -32.67 -29.38
C ALA A 182 -2.20 -31.13 -29.28
N TYR A 183 -2.84 -30.39 -30.20
CA TYR A 183 -2.85 -28.93 -30.14
C TYR A 183 -3.53 -28.43 -28.87
N ILE A 184 -4.72 -28.95 -28.57
CA ILE A 184 -5.51 -28.52 -27.42
C ILE A 184 -4.81 -28.91 -26.12
N SER A 185 -4.30 -30.14 -25.95
CA SER A 185 -3.57 -30.55 -24.75
C SER A 185 -2.28 -29.77 -24.52
N ASN A 186 -1.61 -29.30 -25.57
CA ASN A 186 -0.40 -28.49 -25.46
C ASN A 186 -0.65 -27.01 -25.11
N HIS A 187 -1.82 -26.48 -25.50
CA HIS A 187 -2.10 -25.05 -25.32
C HIS A 187 -3.13 -24.79 -24.22
N TYR A 188 -3.85 -25.80 -23.79
CA TYR A 188 -4.93 -25.71 -22.80
C TYR A 188 -4.82 -26.88 -21.82
N ASP A 189 -5.36 -26.66 -20.64
CA ASP A 189 -5.40 -27.69 -19.58
C ASP A 189 -6.61 -28.64 -19.83
N ALA A 190 -6.54 -29.39 -20.94
CA ALA A 190 -7.60 -30.29 -21.38
C ALA A 190 -7.04 -31.70 -21.67
N GLU A 191 -7.68 -32.73 -21.12
CA GLU A 191 -7.39 -34.14 -21.38
C GLU A 191 -8.48 -34.74 -22.23
N PHE A 192 -8.11 -35.65 -23.18
CA PHE A 192 -9.02 -36.33 -24.06
C PHE A 192 -9.18 -37.79 -23.67
N SER A 193 -10.42 -38.25 -23.54
CA SER A 193 -10.77 -39.67 -23.51
C SER A 193 -11.36 -40.10 -24.84
N HIS A 194 -11.05 -41.32 -25.27
CA HIS A 194 -11.54 -41.86 -26.55
C HIS A 194 -12.69 -42.83 -26.32
N GLY A 195 -13.72 -42.71 -27.15
CA GLY A 195 -14.88 -43.56 -27.12
C GLY A 195 -15.62 -43.50 -28.46
N TYR A 196 -16.63 -44.33 -28.61
CA TYR A 196 -17.52 -44.31 -29.78
C TYR A 196 -18.80 -43.56 -29.44
N CYS A 197 -19.24 -42.64 -30.31
CA CYS A 197 -20.61 -42.15 -30.23
C CYS A 197 -21.58 -43.29 -30.68
N PRO A 198 -22.89 -43.19 -30.33
CA PRO A 198 -23.84 -44.23 -30.64
C PRO A 198 -23.86 -44.65 -32.10
N GLU A 199 -23.78 -43.72 -33.02
CA GLU A 199 -23.78 -43.99 -34.47
C GLU A 199 -22.50 -44.68 -34.94
N CYS A 200 -21.33 -44.27 -34.43
CA CYS A 200 -20.05 -44.91 -34.77
C CYS A 200 -19.94 -46.30 -34.13
N ALA A 201 -20.49 -46.50 -32.93
CA ALA A 201 -20.56 -47.82 -32.30
C ALA A 201 -21.36 -48.81 -33.12
N GLN A 202 -22.54 -48.38 -33.66
CA GLN A 202 -23.38 -49.23 -34.54
C GLN A 202 -22.64 -49.60 -35.83
N LYS A 203 -21.98 -48.64 -36.49
CA LYS A 203 -21.20 -48.89 -37.70
C LYS A 203 -20.07 -49.88 -37.45
N ALA A 204 -19.33 -49.70 -36.36
CA ALA A 204 -18.25 -50.60 -35.99
C ALA A 204 -18.75 -52.05 -35.74
N VAL A 205 -19.93 -52.21 -35.11
CA VAL A 205 -20.56 -53.51 -34.90
C VAL A 205 -21.00 -54.12 -36.25
N GLU A 206 -21.58 -53.32 -37.13
CA GLU A 206 -22.01 -53.80 -38.46
C GLU A 206 -20.81 -54.24 -39.32
N GLU A 207 -19.73 -53.44 -39.36
CA GLU A 207 -18.50 -53.78 -40.07
C GLU A 207 -17.86 -55.07 -39.49
N PHE A 208 -17.81 -55.21 -38.17
CA PHE A 208 -17.33 -56.42 -37.52
C PHE A 208 -18.16 -57.65 -37.89
N ASN A 209 -19.49 -57.52 -37.92
CA ASN A 209 -20.38 -58.60 -38.31
C ASN A 209 -20.23 -58.98 -39.80
N GLN A 210 -20.03 -58.01 -40.70
CA GLN A 210 -19.75 -58.25 -42.10
C GLN A 210 -18.37 -58.94 -42.32
N PHE A 211 -17.34 -58.51 -41.57
CA PHE A 211 -16.04 -59.16 -41.58
C PHE A 211 -16.11 -60.61 -41.14
N LYS A 212 -16.86 -60.88 -40.06
CA LYS A 212 -17.09 -62.23 -39.57
C LYS A 212 -17.84 -63.12 -40.58
N LYS A 213 -18.85 -62.60 -41.33
CA LYS A 213 -19.55 -63.32 -42.40
C LYS A 213 -18.66 -63.65 -43.60
N ARG A 214 -17.75 -62.75 -43.95
CA ARG A 214 -16.78 -62.96 -45.05
C ARG A 214 -15.74 -64.07 -44.74
N ASN A 215 -15.32 -64.15 -43.48
CA ASN A 215 -14.33 -65.13 -43.07
C ASN A 215 -14.91 -66.50 -42.64
N SER A 216 -16.23 -66.60 -42.40
CA SER A 216 -16.88 -67.87 -42.09
C SER A 216 -17.43 -68.59 -43.33
N GLY A 217 -17.21 -68.06 -44.51
CA GLY A 217 -17.65 -68.67 -45.75
C GLY A 217 -16.59 -69.42 -46.58
N THR A 218 -15.41 -69.67 -45.96
CA THR A 218 -14.33 -70.45 -46.58
C THR A 218 -14.01 -71.70 -45.75
N GLN A 219 -14.84 -72.68 -45.88
CA GLN A 219 -14.56 -74.12 -45.67
C GLN A 219 -15.17 -74.92 -46.80
#